data_92e6cf5ac021356c0f43de0c118b1284
#
_entry.id   92e6cf5ac021356c0f43de0c118b1284
#
_cell.length_a   1.000
_cell.length_b   1.000
_cell.length_c   1.000
_cell.angle_alpha   90.00
_cell.angle_beta   90.00
_cell.angle_gamma   90.00
#
_symmetry.space_group_name_H-M   'P 1'
#
loop_
_entity.id
_entity.type
_entity.pdbx_description
1 polymer ?
#
loop_
_entity_poly.entity_id
_entity_poly.type
_entity_poly.pdbx_seq_one_letter_code
_entity_poly.pdbx_strand_id
1 'polypeptide(L)'
;QVADVRPGLHGGPAHIDGDIARIQRRENAELLSAGVVKLQSALPLSRHRIRHPFSLPAGPSEAAVVPRSRRPGQARIWGRTVDVPSSSAALDIRLDDLSGEPTRALIAAHLSDMRSISPEESCHALDLSGLEQPSVQVWSAWVAGELAGVGALAQLDEDNGELKSMRVADSHRGTGIGRAMLEHLIDQARRRGMSALWLETGSTPEFLPAQRLYESAGFARCEPFGSYVLDPYSLFMTKKL
;
A
#
# COMPACT_ATOMS: atom_id res chain seq x y z
N GLN A 1 -74.50 19.39 -2.25
CA GLN A 1 -73.91 20.53 -2.98
C GLN A 1 -72.45 20.44 -2.85
N VAL A 2 -71.77 20.14 -3.94
CA VAL A 2 -70.34 19.95 -4.14
C VAL A 2 -69.76 21.31 -4.43
N ALA A 3 -68.69 21.68 -3.73
CA ALA A 3 -67.81 22.82 -4.08
C ALA A 3 -66.47 22.29 -4.58
N ASP A 4 -66.24 22.56 -5.83
CA ASP A 4 -65.02 22.30 -6.60
C ASP A 4 -63.91 23.31 -6.19
N VAL A 5 -62.74 22.84 -5.79
CA VAL A 5 -61.53 23.67 -5.63
C VAL A 5 -60.37 22.99 -6.34
N ARG A 6 -59.98 23.56 -7.47
CA ARG A 6 -58.76 23.20 -8.19
C ARG A 6 -57.50 23.76 -7.48
N PRO A 7 -56.41 23.04 -7.37
CA PRO A 7 -55.12 23.62 -7.09
C PRO A 7 -54.34 23.88 -8.39
N GLY A 8 -53.95 25.10 -8.59
CA GLY A 8 -52.83 25.44 -9.45
C GLY A 8 -51.64 25.71 -8.59
N LEU A 9 -50.45 25.21 -8.98
CA LEU A 9 -49.20 25.96 -9.06
C LEU A 9 -48.06 24.98 -9.35
N HIS A 10 -47.56 25.08 -10.54
CA HIS A 10 -46.29 24.51 -10.96
C HIS A 10 -45.12 25.21 -10.21
N GLY A 11 -44.33 24.43 -9.45
CA GLY A 11 -42.98 24.79 -9.03
C GLY A 11 -42.01 23.81 -9.67
N GLY A 12 -41.37 24.24 -10.74
CA GLY A 12 -40.29 23.50 -11.37
C GLY A 12 -39.02 23.46 -10.48
N PRO A 13 -38.12 22.47 -10.65
CA PRO A 13 -36.93 22.36 -9.83
C PRO A 13 -35.96 23.54 -10.07
N ALA A 14 -35.57 24.16 -8.98
CA ALA A 14 -34.62 25.26 -8.98
C ALA A 14 -33.24 24.76 -9.42
N HIS A 15 -32.64 25.45 -10.35
CA HIS A 15 -31.28 25.35 -10.84
C HIS A 15 -30.28 25.54 -9.70
N ILE A 16 -29.74 24.42 -9.16
CA ILE A 16 -28.63 24.45 -8.18
C ILE A 16 -27.27 24.20 -8.84
N ASP A 17 -27.22 23.78 -10.10
CA ASP A 17 -25.97 23.40 -10.79
C ASP A 17 -25.09 24.58 -11.26
N GLY A 18 -25.58 25.82 -11.20
CA GLY A 18 -24.82 26.99 -11.67
C GLY A 18 -23.81 27.57 -10.68
N ASP A 19 -24.08 27.44 -9.40
CA ASP A 19 -23.29 28.12 -8.36
C ASP A 19 -22.08 27.30 -7.89
N ILE A 20 -22.17 26.00 -7.85
CA ILE A 20 -21.05 25.13 -7.47
C ILE A 20 -19.92 25.21 -8.51
N ALA A 21 -20.24 25.24 -9.79
CA ALA A 21 -19.26 25.38 -10.86
C ALA A 21 -18.61 26.77 -10.91
N ARG A 22 -19.22 27.81 -10.33
CA ARG A 22 -18.65 29.14 -10.20
C ARG A 22 -17.71 29.28 -9.00
N ILE A 23 -18.00 28.63 -7.89
CA ILE A 23 -17.15 28.61 -6.70
C ILE A 23 -15.87 27.85 -7.00
N GLN A 24 -15.96 26.67 -7.62
CA GLN A 24 -14.80 25.85 -8.01
C GLN A 24 -13.86 26.55 -9.01
N ARG A 25 -14.39 27.41 -9.89
CA ARG A 25 -13.58 28.20 -10.84
C ARG A 25 -12.90 29.40 -10.18
N ARG A 26 -13.44 29.97 -9.11
CA ARG A 26 -12.80 31.05 -8.35
C ARG A 26 -11.65 30.55 -7.51
N GLU A 27 -11.78 29.42 -6.82
CA GLU A 27 -10.70 28.83 -6.02
C GLU A 27 -9.51 28.39 -6.88
N ASN A 28 -9.75 27.83 -8.09
CA ASN A 28 -8.67 27.48 -9.02
C ASN A 28 -7.97 28.71 -9.64
N ALA A 29 -8.61 29.86 -9.69
CA ALA A 29 -7.99 31.10 -10.20
C ALA A 29 -7.10 31.78 -9.15
N GLU A 30 -7.40 31.66 -7.87
CA GLU A 30 -6.57 32.20 -6.78
C GLU A 30 -5.30 31.36 -6.53
N LEU A 31 -5.32 30.06 -6.77
CA LEU A 31 -4.14 29.19 -6.68
C LEU A 31 -3.14 29.39 -7.82
N LEU A 32 -3.57 29.99 -8.94
CA LEU A 32 -2.69 30.30 -10.07
C LEU A 32 -2.00 31.68 -9.96
N SER A 33 -2.41 32.53 -9.02
CA SER A 33 -1.80 33.85 -8.80
C SER A 33 -0.71 33.89 -7.71
N ALA A 34 -0.56 32.82 -6.92
CA ALA A 34 0.54 32.68 -5.98
C ALA A 34 1.72 32.01 -6.71
N GLY A 35 2.66 32.82 -7.17
CA GLY A 35 3.80 32.42 -7.98
C GLY A 35 4.59 31.26 -7.41
N VAL A 36 4.49 30.11 -8.06
CA VAL A 36 5.43 29.01 -7.90
C VAL A 36 6.50 29.14 -8.96
N VAL A 37 7.69 29.47 -8.51
CA VAL A 37 8.91 29.62 -9.30
C VAL A 37 9.22 28.30 -10.03
N LYS A 38 9.23 28.35 -11.34
CA LYS A 38 9.80 27.34 -12.22
C LYS A 38 11.32 27.30 -12.03
N LEU A 39 11.84 26.20 -11.55
CA LEU A 39 13.25 25.86 -11.74
C LEU A 39 13.37 24.90 -12.92
N GLN A 40 13.60 25.50 -14.09
CA GLN A 40 14.25 24.82 -15.21
C GLN A 40 15.76 24.95 -15.00
N SER A 41 16.46 23.86 -14.98
CA SER A 41 17.88 23.90 -15.32
C SER A 41 18.21 22.67 -16.17
N ALA A 42 18.64 23.05 -17.35
CA ALA A 42 19.10 22.21 -18.43
C ALA A 42 20.45 21.56 -18.11
N LEU A 43 20.64 20.41 -18.74
CA LEU A 43 21.92 19.70 -18.95
C LEU A 43 22.98 20.59 -19.63
N PRO A 44 24.30 20.22 -19.57
CA PRO A 44 24.74 19.25 -20.60
C PRO A 44 25.76 18.21 -20.14
N LEU A 45 25.76 17.13 -20.92
CA LEU A 45 26.77 16.08 -21.02
C LEU A 45 28.17 16.64 -21.23
N SER A 46 29.13 16.14 -20.45
CA SER A 46 30.53 16.18 -20.86
C SER A 46 31.22 14.87 -20.47
N ARG A 47 31.56 14.13 -21.52
CA ARG A 47 32.45 12.97 -21.44
C ARG A 47 33.87 13.47 -21.24
N HIS A 48 34.49 13.13 -20.12
CA HIS A 48 35.94 13.19 -20.02
C HIS A 48 36.48 11.84 -19.56
N ARG A 49 37.11 11.20 -20.50
CA ARG A 49 37.94 10.02 -20.35
C ARG A 49 39.31 10.46 -19.79
N ILE A 50 39.59 10.20 -18.53
CA ILE A 50 40.94 10.40 -18.01
C ILE A 50 41.59 9.01 -17.88
N ARG A 51 42.56 8.78 -18.73
CA ARG A 51 43.56 7.71 -18.62
C ARG A 51 44.62 8.19 -17.63
N HIS A 52 44.89 7.43 -16.58
CA HIS A 52 46.12 7.54 -15.85
C HIS A 52 46.88 6.21 -15.90
N PRO A 53 48.16 6.26 -16.34
CA PRO A 53 49.05 5.13 -16.30
C PRO A 53 49.86 5.19 -14.97
N PHE A 54 49.66 4.27 -14.07
CA PHE A 54 50.65 3.96 -13.02
C PHE A 54 50.72 2.46 -12.86
N SER A 55 51.81 1.92 -13.40
CA SER A 55 52.30 0.58 -13.07
C SER A 55 52.99 0.66 -11.73
N LEU A 56 52.59 -0.17 -10.76
CA LEU A 56 53.32 -0.47 -9.55
C LEU A 56 53.96 -1.85 -9.68
N PRO A 57 55.19 -2.04 -9.13
CA PRO A 57 55.92 -3.28 -9.27
C PRO A 57 55.37 -4.38 -8.39
N ALA A 58 55.51 -5.62 -8.88
CA ALA A 58 55.18 -6.84 -8.15
C ALA A 58 56.04 -7.02 -6.90
N GLY A 59 55.41 -7.02 -5.73
CA GLY A 59 56.01 -7.45 -4.48
C GLY A 59 55.80 -8.95 -4.25
N PRO A 60 56.58 -9.59 -3.37
CA PRO A 60 56.64 -11.05 -3.25
C PRO A 60 55.37 -11.64 -2.68
N SER A 61 55.00 -12.80 -3.20
CA SER A 61 53.90 -13.69 -2.81
C SER A 61 54.00 -14.05 -1.32
N GLU A 62 53.20 -13.42 -0.48
CA GLU A 62 52.85 -13.97 0.82
C GLU A 62 51.70 -14.94 0.70
N ALA A 63 51.93 -16.16 1.21
CA ALA A 63 50.94 -17.23 1.24
C ALA A 63 49.64 -16.75 1.91
N ALA A 64 48.55 -16.76 1.16
CA ALA A 64 47.22 -16.48 1.67
C ALA A 64 46.88 -17.47 2.78
N VAL A 65 46.90 -17.01 4.02
CA VAL A 65 46.23 -17.69 5.14
C VAL A 65 44.74 -17.56 4.91
N VAL A 66 44.12 -18.65 4.49
CA VAL A 66 42.69 -18.78 4.38
C VAL A 66 42.06 -18.56 5.77
N PRO A 67 41.28 -17.51 6.00
CA PRO A 67 40.60 -17.35 7.29
C PRO A 67 39.55 -18.48 7.41
N ARG A 68 39.70 -19.28 8.48
CA ARG A 68 38.72 -20.30 8.84
C ARG A 68 37.34 -19.65 8.88
N SER A 69 36.41 -20.24 8.14
CA SER A 69 35.01 -19.85 8.06
C SER A 69 34.44 -19.61 9.48
N ARG A 70 34.03 -18.37 9.75
CA ARG A 70 33.32 -18.04 10.98
C ARG A 70 31.95 -18.65 10.91
N ARG A 71 31.54 -19.32 11.98
CA ARG A 71 30.14 -19.74 12.14
C ARG A 71 29.27 -18.46 12.24
N PRO A 72 28.10 -18.39 11.55
CA PRO A 72 27.19 -17.27 11.71
C PRO A 72 26.71 -17.22 13.18
N GLY A 73 26.66 -16.03 13.77
CA GLY A 73 26.21 -15.82 15.14
C GLY A 73 27.29 -15.56 16.18
N GLN A 74 28.57 -15.38 15.79
CA GLN A 74 29.66 -15.09 16.75
C GLN A 74 30.35 -13.76 16.46
N ALA A 75 30.39 -12.86 17.46
CA ALA A 75 31.17 -11.63 17.44
C ALA A 75 32.27 -11.67 18.53
N ARG A 76 33.43 -11.06 18.26
CA ARG A 76 34.48 -10.88 19.25
C ARG A 76 34.43 -9.46 19.81
N ILE A 77 34.19 -9.35 21.10
CA ILE A 77 34.32 -8.09 21.85
C ILE A 77 35.39 -8.29 22.88
N TRP A 78 36.45 -7.46 22.83
CA TRP A 78 37.59 -7.50 23.77
C TRP A 78 38.26 -8.88 23.94
N GLY A 79 38.46 -9.61 22.83
CA GLY A 79 39.12 -10.92 22.83
C GLY A 79 38.28 -12.09 23.29
N ARG A 80 37.04 -11.89 23.77
CA ARG A 80 36.08 -12.95 24.07
C ARG A 80 35.16 -13.18 22.90
N THR A 81 34.89 -14.45 22.56
CA THR A 81 33.83 -14.84 21.65
C THR A 81 32.52 -14.78 22.43
N VAL A 82 31.62 -13.92 22.03
CA VAL A 82 30.24 -13.87 22.55
C VAL A 82 29.31 -14.40 21.47
N ASP A 83 28.42 -15.28 21.87
CA ASP A 83 27.33 -15.67 21.01
C ASP A 83 26.38 -14.48 20.95
N VAL A 84 26.30 -13.83 19.80
CA VAL A 84 25.26 -12.84 19.53
C VAL A 84 24.02 -13.65 19.17
N PRO A 85 22.93 -13.56 19.94
CA PRO A 85 21.71 -14.23 19.54
C PRO A 85 21.29 -13.68 18.17
N SER A 86 21.38 -14.52 17.15
CA SER A 86 20.86 -14.24 15.81
C SER A 86 19.33 -14.38 15.86
N SER A 87 18.69 -13.52 16.64
CA SER A 87 17.23 -13.47 16.72
C SER A 87 16.71 -12.34 15.85
N SER A 88 16.95 -12.41 14.55
CA SER A 88 15.90 -11.91 13.66
C SER A 88 14.87 -13.04 13.57
N ALA A 89 13.82 -12.94 14.35
CA ALA A 89 12.70 -13.86 14.23
C ALA A 89 12.25 -13.87 12.77
N ALA A 90 12.28 -15.05 12.15
CA ALA A 90 11.93 -15.19 10.75
C ALA A 90 10.46 -14.76 10.56
N LEU A 91 10.24 -13.93 9.55
CA LEU A 91 8.89 -13.60 9.10
C LEU A 91 8.32 -14.82 8.37
N ASP A 92 7.16 -15.28 8.82
CA ASP A 92 6.37 -16.35 8.19
C ASP A 92 5.08 -15.75 7.64
N ILE A 93 4.87 -15.81 6.31
CA ILE A 93 3.62 -15.40 5.66
C ILE A 93 2.95 -16.66 5.10
N ARG A 94 1.76 -16.95 5.60
CA ARG A 94 1.04 -18.18 5.24
C ARG A 94 -0.42 -17.90 4.92
N LEU A 95 -1.02 -18.78 4.13
CA LEU A 95 -2.45 -18.79 3.88
C LEU A 95 -3.18 -18.95 5.21
N ASP A 96 -4.22 -18.16 5.42
CA ASP A 96 -5.01 -18.13 6.65
C ASP A 96 -6.43 -18.59 6.35
N ASP A 97 -6.93 -19.51 7.16
CA ASP A 97 -8.29 -20.05 7.04
C ASP A 97 -9.32 -19.28 7.86
N LEU A 98 -8.90 -18.16 8.47
CA LEU A 98 -9.71 -17.30 9.31
C LEU A 98 -10.26 -17.96 10.58
N SER A 99 -9.76 -19.14 10.96
CA SER A 99 -10.19 -19.84 12.18
C SER A 99 -9.48 -19.34 13.43
N GLY A 100 -8.29 -18.73 13.29
CA GLY A 100 -7.45 -18.25 14.38
C GLY A 100 -7.96 -16.97 15.04
N GLU A 101 -8.09 -16.97 16.38
CA GLU A 101 -8.52 -15.80 17.14
C GLU A 101 -7.64 -14.54 16.87
N PRO A 102 -6.29 -14.61 16.81
CA PRO A 102 -5.49 -13.43 16.54
C PRO A 102 -5.81 -12.77 15.18
N THR A 103 -5.99 -13.58 14.14
CA THR A 103 -6.34 -13.08 12.79
C THR A 103 -7.70 -12.40 12.80
N ARG A 104 -8.69 -13.03 13.41
CA ARG A 104 -10.07 -12.48 13.55
C ARG A 104 -10.08 -11.17 14.32
N ALA A 105 -9.34 -11.09 15.43
CA ALA A 105 -9.22 -9.88 16.24
C ALA A 105 -8.57 -8.73 15.46
N LEU A 106 -7.51 -9.00 14.69
CA LEU A 106 -6.84 -7.96 13.87
C LEU A 106 -7.76 -7.45 12.74
N ILE A 107 -8.53 -8.34 12.11
CA ILE A 107 -9.52 -7.97 11.09
C ILE A 107 -10.64 -7.12 11.70
N ALA A 108 -11.17 -7.51 12.86
CA ALA A 108 -12.20 -6.75 13.56
C ALA A 108 -11.72 -5.36 13.96
N ALA A 109 -10.48 -5.25 14.48
CA ALA A 109 -9.85 -3.97 14.78
C ALA A 109 -9.68 -3.10 13.53
N HIS A 110 -9.24 -3.70 12.41
CA HIS A 110 -9.13 -3.00 11.14
C HIS A 110 -10.47 -2.42 10.68
N LEU A 111 -11.53 -3.23 10.68
CA LEU A 111 -12.87 -2.78 10.29
C LEU A 111 -13.40 -1.67 11.21
N SER A 112 -13.15 -1.78 12.51
CA SER A 112 -13.51 -0.74 13.49
C SER A 112 -12.80 0.58 13.20
N ASP A 113 -11.49 0.53 12.92
CA ASP A 113 -10.70 1.72 12.56
C ASP A 113 -11.23 2.37 11.28
N MET A 114 -11.50 1.57 10.23
CA MET A 114 -12.03 2.11 8.97
C MET A 114 -13.37 2.82 9.16
N ARG A 115 -14.28 2.25 9.94
CA ARG A 115 -15.56 2.88 10.27
C ARG A 115 -15.45 4.14 11.14
N SER A 116 -14.36 4.28 11.89
CA SER A 116 -14.11 5.49 12.70
C SER A 116 -13.53 6.65 11.91
N ILE A 117 -12.87 6.38 10.76
CA ILE A 117 -12.15 7.36 9.96
C ILE A 117 -12.95 7.78 8.71
N SER A 118 -13.78 6.90 8.19
CA SER A 118 -14.57 7.13 6.96
C SER A 118 -16.07 7.01 7.24
N PRO A 119 -16.93 7.75 6.53
CA PRO A 119 -18.36 7.51 6.53
C PRO A 119 -18.68 6.04 6.20
N GLU A 120 -19.80 5.52 6.72
CA GLU A 120 -20.16 4.11 6.57
C GLU A 120 -20.30 3.71 5.09
N GLU A 121 -20.85 4.60 4.26
CA GLU A 121 -20.98 4.42 2.81
C GLU A 121 -19.66 4.40 2.05
N SER A 122 -18.58 4.97 2.63
CA SER A 122 -17.23 5.01 2.08
C SER A 122 -16.31 3.94 2.70
N CYS A 123 -16.84 3.06 3.55
CA CYS A 123 -16.06 2.00 4.18
C CYS A 123 -16.13 0.71 3.36
N HIS A 124 -15.09 0.44 2.57
CA HIS A 124 -15.00 -0.72 1.68
C HIS A 124 -14.19 -1.90 2.25
N ALA A 125 -13.79 -1.82 3.53
CA ALA A 125 -13.13 -2.92 4.22
C ALA A 125 -14.09 -4.11 4.40
N LEU A 126 -13.63 -5.30 4.02
CA LEU A 126 -14.41 -6.53 4.18
C LEU A 126 -14.46 -6.95 5.65
N ASP A 127 -15.64 -7.37 6.08
CA ASP A 127 -15.80 -8.13 7.32
C ASP A 127 -15.38 -9.59 7.12
N LEU A 128 -15.48 -10.41 8.18
CA LEU A 128 -15.12 -11.82 8.09
C LEU A 128 -15.92 -12.56 7.02
N SER A 129 -17.21 -12.29 6.89
CA SER A 129 -18.05 -12.97 5.90
C SER A 129 -17.65 -12.63 4.46
N GLY A 130 -17.22 -11.41 4.22
CA GLY A 130 -16.66 -11.00 2.92
C GLY A 130 -15.31 -11.63 2.64
N LEU A 131 -14.47 -11.83 3.66
CA LEU A 131 -13.17 -12.49 3.53
C LEU A 131 -13.27 -14.02 3.38
N GLU A 132 -14.34 -14.64 3.84
CA GLU A 132 -14.63 -16.08 3.71
C GLU A 132 -15.18 -16.46 2.32
N GLN A 133 -15.39 -15.48 1.41
CA GLN A 133 -15.89 -15.79 0.07
C GLN A 133 -14.86 -16.62 -0.73
N PRO A 134 -15.32 -17.59 -1.56
CA PRO A 134 -14.42 -18.44 -2.35
C PRO A 134 -13.50 -17.68 -3.31
N SER A 135 -13.88 -16.46 -3.71
CA SER A 135 -13.09 -15.57 -4.57
C SER A 135 -11.98 -14.82 -3.82
N VAL A 136 -11.91 -14.93 -2.49
CA VAL A 136 -10.96 -14.21 -1.64
C VAL A 136 -10.02 -15.20 -0.97
N GLN A 137 -8.73 -14.91 -1.00
CA GLN A 137 -7.75 -15.62 -0.18
C GLN A 137 -7.08 -14.63 0.77
N VAL A 138 -6.88 -15.07 2.01
CA VAL A 138 -6.28 -14.27 3.07
C VAL A 138 -4.94 -14.86 3.48
N TRP A 139 -3.96 -14.01 3.74
CA TRP A 139 -2.67 -14.39 4.31
C TRP A 139 -2.45 -13.67 5.62
N SER A 140 -1.82 -14.36 6.55
CA SER A 140 -1.35 -13.82 7.82
C SER A 140 0.17 -13.85 7.88
N ALA A 141 0.75 -12.79 8.43
CA ALA A 141 2.18 -12.63 8.65
C ALA A 141 2.49 -12.82 10.14
N TRP A 142 3.49 -13.66 10.45
CA TRP A 142 3.85 -14.02 11.82
C TRP A 142 5.32 -13.76 12.07
N VAL A 143 5.65 -13.22 13.24
CA VAL A 143 7.02 -12.98 13.71
C VAL A 143 7.15 -13.53 15.12
N ALA A 144 8.07 -14.46 15.35
CA ALA A 144 8.25 -15.14 16.64
C ALA A 144 6.97 -15.78 17.22
N GLY A 145 6.02 -16.20 16.39
CA GLY A 145 4.74 -16.76 16.82
C GLY A 145 3.65 -15.74 17.15
N GLU A 146 3.94 -14.44 17.00
CA GLU A 146 2.96 -13.35 17.14
C GLU A 146 2.43 -12.92 15.77
N LEU A 147 1.13 -12.64 15.67
CA LEU A 147 0.53 -12.11 14.44
C LEU A 147 1.00 -10.69 14.21
N ALA A 148 1.68 -10.46 13.09
CA ALA A 148 2.26 -9.18 12.71
C ALA A 148 1.44 -8.44 11.65
N GLY A 149 0.60 -9.13 10.87
CA GLY A 149 -0.24 -8.50 9.87
C GLY A 149 -1.11 -9.48 9.10
N VAL A 150 -2.04 -8.93 8.33
CA VAL A 150 -2.93 -9.65 7.42
C VAL A 150 -3.01 -8.92 6.08
N GLY A 151 -3.41 -9.63 5.03
CA GLY A 151 -3.73 -9.07 3.72
C GLY A 151 -4.50 -10.09 2.89
N ALA A 152 -5.32 -9.62 1.98
CA ALA A 152 -6.16 -10.46 1.14
C ALA A 152 -6.01 -10.13 -0.34
N LEU A 153 -6.23 -11.14 -1.18
CA LEU A 153 -6.31 -11.04 -2.63
C LEU A 153 -7.65 -11.61 -3.06
N ALA A 154 -8.50 -10.73 -3.57
CA ALA A 154 -9.78 -11.10 -4.17
C ALA A 154 -9.62 -11.23 -5.68
N GLN A 155 -10.34 -12.19 -6.29
CA GLN A 155 -10.49 -12.26 -7.74
C GLN A 155 -11.49 -11.16 -8.17
N LEU A 156 -11.04 -10.23 -9.01
CA LEU A 156 -11.88 -9.15 -9.51
C LEU A 156 -12.62 -9.58 -10.79
N ASP A 157 -11.87 -10.17 -11.72
CA ASP A 157 -12.35 -10.79 -12.95
C ASP A 157 -11.37 -11.92 -13.38
N GLU A 158 -11.46 -12.40 -14.62
CA GLU A 158 -10.64 -13.51 -15.12
C GLU A 158 -9.14 -13.21 -15.05
N ASP A 159 -8.72 -11.97 -15.35
CA ASP A 159 -7.32 -11.56 -15.47
C ASP A 159 -6.84 -10.64 -14.36
N ASN A 160 -7.72 -10.16 -13.47
CA ASN A 160 -7.39 -9.12 -12.51
C ASN A 160 -7.70 -9.53 -11.08
N GLY A 161 -6.89 -9.01 -10.15
CA GLY A 161 -7.10 -9.17 -8.72
C GLY A 161 -7.23 -7.84 -7.99
N GLU A 162 -7.83 -7.89 -6.83
CA GLU A 162 -7.92 -6.74 -5.92
C GLU A 162 -7.26 -7.05 -4.59
N LEU A 163 -6.36 -6.15 -4.14
CA LEU A 163 -5.80 -6.20 -2.79
C LEU A 163 -6.81 -5.65 -1.79
N LYS A 164 -7.09 -6.42 -0.74
CA LYS A 164 -8.04 -6.05 0.29
C LYS A 164 -7.49 -6.26 1.69
N SER A 165 -8.04 -5.53 2.66
CA SER A 165 -7.87 -5.75 4.10
C SER A 165 -6.40 -5.85 4.54
N MET A 166 -5.50 -5.06 3.91
CA MET A 166 -4.11 -4.99 4.33
C MET A 166 -3.99 -4.26 5.67
N ARG A 167 -3.58 -4.98 6.69
CA ARG A 167 -3.36 -4.41 8.04
C ARG A 167 -2.09 -4.97 8.66
N VAL A 168 -1.27 -4.10 9.24
CA VAL A 168 -0.16 -4.46 10.11
C VAL A 168 -0.58 -4.22 11.55
N ALA A 169 -0.31 -5.19 12.43
CA ALA A 169 -0.53 -5.03 13.86
C ALA A 169 0.28 -3.84 14.40
N ASP A 170 -0.27 -3.09 15.33
CA ASP A 170 0.31 -1.82 15.81
C ASP A 170 1.72 -2.01 16.36
N SER A 171 1.98 -3.11 17.07
CA SER A 171 3.30 -3.50 17.60
C SER A 171 4.37 -3.73 16.51
N HIS A 172 3.95 -3.97 15.25
CA HIS A 172 4.84 -4.29 14.13
C HIS A 172 4.83 -3.19 13.05
N ARG A 173 4.22 -2.02 13.29
CA ARG A 173 4.27 -0.91 12.35
C ARG A 173 5.69 -0.39 12.17
N GLY A 174 6.05 -0.03 10.93
CA GLY A 174 7.39 0.49 10.61
C GLY A 174 8.50 -0.57 10.54
N THR A 175 8.20 -1.87 10.77
CA THR A 175 9.18 -2.97 10.75
C THR A 175 9.34 -3.66 9.38
N GLY A 176 8.64 -3.18 8.34
CA GLY A 176 8.71 -3.75 7.00
C GLY A 176 7.63 -4.80 6.69
N ILE A 177 6.81 -5.22 7.67
CA ILE A 177 5.77 -6.25 7.49
C ILE A 177 4.78 -5.89 6.38
N GLY A 178 4.33 -4.62 6.32
CA GLY A 178 3.40 -4.18 5.27
C GLY A 178 3.98 -4.34 3.86
N ARG A 179 5.28 -4.04 3.69
CA ARG A 179 5.98 -4.24 2.42
C ARG A 179 6.09 -5.73 2.07
N ALA A 180 6.53 -6.55 3.01
CA ALA A 180 6.67 -7.98 2.78
C ALA A 180 5.32 -8.64 2.44
N MET A 181 4.23 -8.25 3.11
CA MET A 181 2.87 -8.71 2.80
C MET A 181 2.46 -8.28 1.39
N LEU A 182 2.66 -7.01 1.03
CA LEU A 182 2.33 -6.49 -0.30
C LEU A 182 3.10 -7.23 -1.41
N GLU A 183 4.40 -7.43 -1.24
CA GLU A 183 5.25 -8.18 -2.18
C GLU A 183 4.78 -9.63 -2.31
N HIS A 184 4.42 -10.26 -1.19
CA HIS A 184 3.84 -11.62 -1.19
C HIS A 184 2.55 -11.69 -2.00
N LEU A 185 1.61 -10.75 -1.79
CA LEU A 185 0.34 -10.72 -2.52
C LEU A 185 0.53 -10.47 -4.02
N ILE A 186 1.46 -9.59 -4.40
CA ILE A 186 1.84 -9.37 -5.79
C ILE A 186 2.37 -10.66 -6.42
N ASP A 187 3.22 -11.41 -5.70
CA ASP A 187 3.77 -12.67 -6.20
C ASP A 187 2.69 -13.76 -6.30
N GLN A 188 1.73 -13.80 -5.37
CA GLN A 188 0.58 -14.70 -5.46
C GLN A 188 -0.29 -14.40 -6.68
N ALA A 189 -0.55 -13.12 -6.97
CA ALA A 189 -1.28 -12.69 -8.15
C ALA A 189 -0.57 -13.11 -9.45
N ARG A 190 0.75 -12.89 -9.54
CA ARG A 190 1.55 -13.35 -10.68
C ARG A 190 1.49 -14.87 -10.88
N ARG A 191 1.63 -15.64 -9.79
CA ARG A 191 1.54 -17.11 -9.83
C ARG A 191 0.20 -17.64 -10.32
N ARG A 192 -0.87 -16.85 -10.15
CA ARG A 192 -2.21 -17.14 -10.67
C ARG A 192 -2.42 -16.66 -12.10
N GLY A 193 -1.43 -16.02 -12.71
CA GLY A 193 -1.53 -15.50 -14.07
C GLY A 193 -2.31 -14.19 -14.19
N MET A 194 -2.53 -13.48 -13.08
CA MET A 194 -3.19 -12.18 -13.12
C MET A 194 -2.34 -11.17 -13.86
N SER A 195 -2.97 -10.34 -14.69
CA SER A 195 -2.32 -9.30 -15.51
C SER A 195 -2.18 -7.96 -14.79
N ALA A 196 -3.09 -7.69 -13.84
CA ALA A 196 -3.05 -6.48 -13.04
C ALA A 196 -3.64 -6.68 -11.64
N LEU A 197 -3.21 -5.82 -10.73
CA LEU A 197 -3.77 -5.66 -9.40
C LEU A 197 -4.37 -4.26 -9.26
N TRP A 198 -5.46 -4.21 -8.54
CA TRP A 198 -6.21 -3.03 -8.18
C TRP A 198 -6.34 -2.95 -6.66
N LEU A 199 -6.56 -1.75 -6.15
CA LEU A 199 -6.88 -1.54 -4.74
C LEU A 199 -7.66 -0.25 -4.57
N GLU A 200 -8.46 -0.22 -3.50
CA GLU A 200 -9.02 0.98 -2.93
C GLU A 200 -8.37 1.24 -1.57
N THR A 201 -8.10 2.48 -1.26
CA THR A 201 -7.59 2.93 0.03
C THR A 201 -8.14 4.32 0.36
N GLY A 202 -8.13 4.71 1.62
CA GLY A 202 -8.61 6.03 2.01
C GLY A 202 -7.76 7.17 1.41
N SER A 203 -8.40 8.30 1.18
CA SER A 203 -7.79 9.53 0.65
C SER A 203 -7.26 10.48 1.74
N THR A 204 -7.68 10.30 3.01
CA THR A 204 -7.36 11.20 4.13
C THR A 204 -5.90 11.03 4.62
N PRO A 205 -5.37 11.97 5.40
CA PRO A 205 -3.97 11.94 5.86
C PRO A 205 -3.56 10.67 6.61
N GLU A 206 -4.50 10.00 7.28
CA GLU A 206 -4.28 8.77 8.03
C GLU A 206 -3.81 7.63 7.10
N PHE A 207 -4.21 7.65 5.83
CA PHE A 207 -3.84 6.65 4.83
C PHE A 207 -2.55 6.96 4.05
N LEU A 208 -1.90 8.12 4.28
CA LEU A 208 -0.65 8.47 3.61
C LEU A 208 0.44 7.40 3.71
N PRO A 209 0.65 6.71 4.86
CA PRO A 209 1.63 5.63 4.91
C PRO A 209 1.30 4.47 3.97
N ALA A 210 0.02 4.10 3.86
CA ALA A 210 -0.44 3.05 2.96
C ALA A 210 -0.30 3.48 1.49
N GLN A 211 -0.73 4.70 1.13
CA GLN A 211 -0.57 5.24 -0.22
C GLN A 211 0.89 5.24 -0.66
N ARG A 212 1.81 5.72 0.18
CA ARG A 212 3.26 5.69 -0.11
C ARG A 212 3.82 4.28 -0.27
N LEU A 213 3.31 3.32 0.50
CA LEU A 213 3.69 1.92 0.37
C LEU A 213 3.31 1.41 -1.02
N TYR A 214 2.07 1.60 -1.46
CA TYR A 214 1.59 1.19 -2.78
C TYR A 214 2.32 1.91 -3.92
N GLU A 215 2.49 3.23 -3.84
CA GLU A 215 3.27 4.00 -4.82
C GLU A 215 4.70 3.47 -4.95
N SER A 216 5.37 3.18 -3.82
CA SER A 216 6.74 2.63 -3.82
C SER A 216 6.84 1.21 -4.40
N ALA A 217 5.72 0.48 -4.44
CA ALA A 217 5.61 -0.83 -5.08
C ALA A 217 5.20 -0.74 -6.56
N GLY A 218 5.01 0.48 -7.09
CA GLY A 218 4.71 0.75 -8.50
C GLY A 218 3.22 0.75 -8.83
N PHE A 219 2.34 0.91 -7.82
CA PHE A 219 0.95 1.23 -8.08
C PHE A 219 0.82 2.70 -8.48
N ALA A 220 -0.05 2.97 -9.43
CA ALA A 220 -0.42 4.31 -9.90
C ALA A 220 -1.89 4.58 -9.62
N ARG A 221 -2.23 5.84 -9.37
CA ARG A 221 -3.63 6.26 -9.20
C ARG A 221 -4.42 6.02 -10.47
N CYS A 222 -5.67 5.64 -10.31
CA CYS A 222 -6.59 5.37 -11.41
C CYS A 222 -8.02 5.81 -11.07
N GLU A 223 -8.92 5.72 -12.03
CA GLU A 223 -10.35 5.87 -11.84
C GLU A 223 -10.94 4.69 -11.03
N PRO A 224 -12.14 4.83 -10.45
CA PRO A 224 -12.86 3.73 -9.83
C PRO A 224 -12.94 2.51 -10.75
N PHE A 225 -12.93 1.33 -10.17
CA PHE A 225 -13.00 0.06 -10.88
C PHE A 225 -14.07 -0.86 -10.29
N GLY A 226 -14.45 -1.92 -11.01
CA GLY A 226 -15.46 -2.88 -10.55
C GLY A 226 -16.80 -2.19 -10.27
N SER A 227 -17.28 -2.32 -9.05
CA SER A 227 -18.53 -1.69 -8.60
C SER A 227 -18.32 -0.38 -7.82
N TYR A 228 -17.07 0.10 -7.69
CA TYR A 228 -16.78 1.34 -7.01
C TYR A 228 -17.25 2.55 -7.79
N VAL A 229 -17.65 3.59 -7.06
CA VAL A 229 -18.00 4.91 -7.60
C VAL A 229 -17.00 5.96 -7.08
N LEU A 230 -16.96 7.12 -7.73
CA LEU A 230 -16.16 8.24 -7.22
C LEU A 230 -16.65 8.64 -5.83
N ASP A 231 -15.72 8.68 -4.90
CA ASP A 231 -15.94 9.01 -3.49
C ASP A 231 -14.77 9.88 -2.99
N PRO A 232 -15.03 11.03 -2.34
CA PRO A 232 -13.98 11.90 -1.83
C PRO A 232 -13.12 11.25 -0.74
N TYR A 233 -13.60 10.20 -0.07
CA TYR A 233 -12.89 9.46 0.95
C TYR A 233 -12.08 8.29 0.41
N SER A 234 -12.24 7.93 -0.86
CA SER A 234 -11.57 6.81 -1.51
C SER A 234 -10.51 7.26 -2.53
N LEU A 235 -9.46 6.49 -2.63
CA LEU A 235 -8.41 6.61 -3.62
C LEU A 235 -8.17 5.24 -4.26
N PHE A 236 -8.20 5.19 -5.58
CA PHE A 236 -8.05 3.98 -6.36
C PHE A 236 -6.68 3.91 -6.98
N MET A 237 -6.08 2.73 -6.98
CA MET A 237 -4.77 2.51 -7.57
C MET A 237 -4.72 1.18 -8.32
N THR A 238 -3.88 1.12 -9.34
CA THR A 238 -3.65 -0.09 -10.14
C THR A 238 -2.17 -0.30 -10.44
N LYS A 239 -1.81 -1.56 -10.65
CA LYS A 239 -0.47 -1.99 -11.05
C LYS A 239 -0.58 -3.13 -12.05
N LYS A 240 0.09 -3.00 -13.21
CA LYS A 240 0.34 -4.12 -14.13
C LYS A 240 1.41 -5.05 -13.53
N LEU A 241 1.23 -6.36 -13.69
CA LEU A 241 2.08 -7.40 -13.12
C LEU A 241 3.16 -7.93 -14.07
#